data_271efa21607395293f5baf179014c190
#
_entry.id   271efa21607395293f5baf179014c190
#
_cell.length_a   1.000
_cell.length_b   1.000
_cell.length_c   1.000
_cell.angle_alpha   90.00
_cell.angle_beta   90.00
_cell.angle_gamma   90.00
#
_symmetry.space_group_name_H-M   'P 1'
#
loop_
_entity.id
_entity.type
_entity.pdbx_description
1 polymer ?
#
loop_
_entity_poly.entity_id
_entity_poly.type
_entity_poly.pdbx_seq_one_letter_code
_entity_poly.pdbx_strand_id
1 'polypeptide(L)'
;MKNSFDEKILDEAKDWLTAKRSVVLATVIQTWGSSPRPIGSRMIINDKGDFSGSVSGGCVETAVVRECLGLFKEKRPFKKIEFKVANESAWKVGLACGGEIAIFLEQIN
;
A
#
# COMPACT_ATOMS: atom_id res chain seq x y z
N MET A 1 -5.35 -17.89 -11.32
CA MET A 1 -3.91 -18.19 -11.42
C MET A 1 -3.11 -17.20 -10.58
N LYS A 2 -2.27 -17.72 -9.71
CA LYS A 2 -1.42 -16.86 -8.91
C LYS A 2 -0.31 -16.30 -9.76
N ASN A 3 -0.02 -15.03 -9.59
CA ASN A 3 1.10 -14.46 -10.25
C ASN A 3 2.33 -14.55 -9.32
N SER A 4 3.49 -14.80 -9.89
CA SER A 4 4.71 -15.00 -9.11
C SER A 4 5.11 -13.77 -8.28
N PHE A 5 4.66 -12.60 -8.70
CA PHE A 5 4.89 -11.36 -7.99
C PHE A 5 4.19 -11.36 -6.63
N ASP A 6 2.92 -11.80 -6.61
CA ASP A 6 2.14 -11.89 -5.38
C ASP A 6 2.73 -12.94 -4.42
N GLU A 7 3.21 -14.04 -4.97
CA GLU A 7 3.85 -15.07 -4.15
C GLU A 7 5.09 -14.55 -3.47
N LYS A 8 5.90 -13.78 -4.17
CA LYS A 8 7.10 -13.16 -3.61
C LYS A 8 6.77 -12.21 -2.46
N ILE A 9 5.73 -11.41 -2.63
CA ILE A 9 5.31 -10.46 -1.60
C ILE A 9 4.87 -11.21 -0.35
N LEU A 10 4.08 -12.26 -0.50
CA LEU A 10 3.57 -13.02 0.63
C LEU A 10 4.70 -13.78 1.34
N ASP A 11 5.67 -14.30 0.60
CA ASP A 11 6.83 -14.95 1.19
C ASP A 11 7.66 -13.97 2.01
N GLU A 12 7.86 -12.77 1.49
CA GLU A 12 8.60 -11.73 2.20
C GLU A 12 7.85 -11.30 3.46
N ALA A 13 6.53 -11.17 3.38
CA ALA A 13 5.71 -10.85 4.55
C ALA A 13 5.87 -11.94 5.62
N LYS A 14 5.89 -13.19 5.21
CA LYS A 14 6.07 -14.30 6.12
C LYS A 14 7.42 -14.23 6.82
N ASP A 15 8.47 -13.90 6.08
CA ASP A 15 9.82 -13.73 6.64
C ASP A 15 9.83 -12.63 7.69
N TRP A 16 9.18 -11.50 7.39
CA TRP A 16 9.10 -10.39 8.35
C TRP A 16 8.34 -10.79 9.60
N LEU A 17 7.24 -11.51 9.46
CA LEU A 17 6.44 -11.98 10.60
C LEU A 17 7.24 -12.97 11.44
N THR A 18 8.01 -13.84 10.80
CA THR A 18 8.88 -14.79 11.49
C THR A 18 9.94 -14.04 12.30
N ALA A 19 10.44 -12.92 11.77
CA ALA A 19 11.40 -12.07 12.46
C ALA A 19 10.74 -11.17 13.50
N LYS A 20 9.45 -11.37 13.79
CA LYS A 20 8.66 -10.63 14.78
C LYS A 20 8.51 -9.15 14.43
N ARG A 21 8.46 -8.84 13.15
CA ARG A 21 8.18 -7.50 12.67
C ARG A 21 6.70 -7.26 12.57
N SER A 22 6.31 -6.01 12.73
CA SER A 22 4.93 -5.60 12.42
C SER A 22 4.81 -5.39 10.93
N VAL A 23 3.75 -5.88 10.33
CA VAL A 23 3.56 -5.85 8.88
C VAL A 23 2.14 -5.38 8.57
N VAL A 24 2.03 -4.49 7.58
CA VAL A 24 0.74 -4.08 7.00
C VAL A 24 0.66 -4.61 5.58
N LEU A 25 -0.48 -5.16 5.24
CA LEU A 25 -0.81 -5.50 3.85
C LEU A 25 -1.68 -4.38 3.29
N ALA A 26 -1.22 -3.76 2.23
CA ALA A 26 -1.94 -2.70 1.53
C ALA A 26 -2.50 -3.27 0.23
N THR A 27 -3.81 -3.15 0.04
CA THR A 27 -4.50 -3.72 -1.13
C THR A 27 -5.31 -2.64 -1.83
N VAL A 28 -5.17 -2.54 -3.14
CA VAL A 28 -6.02 -1.67 -3.96
C VAL A 28 -7.42 -2.26 -3.98
N ILE A 29 -8.39 -1.52 -3.45
CA ILE A 29 -9.78 -1.99 -3.39
C ILE A 29 -10.68 -1.28 -4.39
N GLN A 30 -10.27 -0.13 -4.91
CA GLN A 30 -11.06 0.60 -5.89
C GLN A 30 -10.17 1.57 -6.66
N THR A 31 -10.48 1.74 -7.96
CA THR A 31 -9.76 2.68 -8.81
C THR A 31 -10.76 3.44 -9.66
N TRP A 32 -10.43 4.69 -10.00
CA TRP A 32 -11.22 5.53 -10.91
C TRP A 32 -10.26 6.21 -11.87
N GLY A 33 -10.63 6.26 -13.14
CA GLY A 33 -9.80 6.90 -14.14
C GLY A 33 -8.52 6.12 -14.42
N SER A 34 -7.45 6.84 -14.75
CA SER A 34 -6.17 6.22 -15.09
C SER A 34 -5.43 5.78 -13.83
N SER A 35 -5.36 4.49 -13.62
CA SER A 35 -4.58 3.93 -12.54
C SER A 35 -3.62 2.89 -13.11
N PRO A 36 -2.31 2.97 -12.83
CA PRO A 36 -1.35 2.04 -13.40
C PRO A 36 -1.43 0.62 -12.84
N ARG A 37 -2.10 0.45 -11.71
CA ARG A 37 -2.26 -0.88 -11.10
C ARG A 37 -3.72 -1.21 -10.91
N PRO A 38 -4.13 -2.46 -11.16
CA PRO A 38 -5.52 -2.85 -11.04
C PRO A 38 -5.94 -3.11 -9.59
N ILE A 39 -7.25 -3.19 -9.39
CA ILE A 39 -7.82 -3.63 -8.11
C ILE A 39 -7.21 -5.00 -7.78
N GLY A 40 -6.89 -5.19 -6.51
CA GLY A 40 -6.23 -6.39 -6.03
C GLY A 40 -4.72 -6.30 -5.98
N SER A 41 -4.13 -5.25 -6.54
CA SER A 41 -2.69 -5.04 -6.42
C SER A 41 -2.32 -4.83 -4.95
N ARG A 42 -1.18 -5.35 -4.55
CA ARG A 42 -0.77 -5.38 -3.14
C ARG A 42 0.65 -4.92 -2.94
N MET A 43 0.89 -4.38 -1.74
CA MET A 43 2.23 -4.16 -1.25
C MET A 43 2.25 -4.44 0.25
N ILE A 44 3.41 -4.77 0.77
CA ILE A 44 3.59 -5.00 2.20
C ILE A 44 4.58 -3.99 2.75
N ILE A 45 4.36 -3.58 3.98
CA ILE A 45 5.17 -2.57 4.64
C ILE A 45 5.47 -3.05 6.05
N ASN A 46 6.72 -2.93 6.50
CA ASN A 46 7.06 -3.30 7.85
C ASN A 46 7.27 -2.06 8.74
N ASP A 47 7.52 -2.30 10.02
CA ASP A 47 7.65 -1.24 11.02
C ASP A 47 8.91 -0.39 10.87
N LYS A 48 9.82 -0.76 9.99
CA LYS A 48 10.98 0.06 9.66
C LYS A 48 10.76 0.91 8.41
N GLY A 49 9.61 0.75 7.77
CA GLY A 49 9.31 1.47 6.55
C GLY A 49 9.81 0.78 5.28
N ASP A 50 10.33 -0.43 5.40
CA ASP A 50 10.68 -1.22 4.22
C ASP A 50 9.39 -1.71 3.57
N PHE A 51 9.37 -1.78 2.26
CA PHE A 51 8.19 -2.25 1.56
C PHE A 51 8.55 -3.08 0.33
N SER A 52 7.59 -3.89 -0.10
CA SER A 52 7.70 -4.70 -1.30
C SER A 52 6.35 -4.71 -2.00
N GLY A 53 6.36 -4.78 -3.31
CA GLY A 53 5.15 -4.73 -4.10
C GLY A 53 4.80 -3.31 -4.52
N SER A 54 3.63 -3.16 -5.09
CA SER A 54 3.20 -1.87 -5.60
C SER A 54 1.68 -1.78 -5.68
N VAL A 55 1.14 -0.61 -5.40
CA VAL A 55 -0.29 -0.32 -5.53
C VAL A 55 -0.57 0.75 -6.59
N SER A 56 0.45 1.46 -7.03
CA SER A 56 0.25 2.58 -7.95
C SER A 56 1.35 2.72 -9.01
N GLY A 57 2.31 1.78 -9.02
CA GLY A 57 3.42 1.87 -9.97
C GLY A 57 4.40 2.99 -9.65
N GLY A 58 4.48 3.42 -8.41
CA GLY A 58 5.42 4.45 -7.97
C GLY A 58 4.80 5.78 -7.60
N CYS A 59 3.51 5.95 -7.83
CA CYS A 59 2.86 7.24 -7.60
C CYS A 59 2.65 7.57 -6.12
N VAL A 60 2.18 6.62 -5.33
CA VAL A 60 1.79 6.89 -3.93
C VAL A 60 2.45 5.97 -2.91
N GLU A 61 3.38 5.14 -3.29
CA GLU A 61 4.00 4.18 -2.36
C GLU A 61 4.59 4.85 -1.14
N THR A 62 5.29 5.97 -1.30
CA THR A 62 5.87 6.68 -0.17
C THR A 62 4.80 7.16 0.81
N ALA A 63 3.69 7.66 0.29
CA ALA A 63 2.57 8.11 1.13
C ALA A 63 1.92 6.93 1.85
N VAL A 64 1.82 5.78 1.19
CA VAL A 64 1.27 4.57 1.81
C VAL A 64 2.17 4.11 2.96
N VAL A 65 3.48 4.11 2.76
CA VAL A 65 4.43 3.76 3.82
C VAL A 65 4.23 4.66 5.03
N ARG A 66 4.10 5.95 4.80
CA ARG A 66 3.88 6.92 5.89
C ARG A 66 2.61 6.63 6.66
N GLU A 67 1.52 6.31 5.96
CA GLU A 67 0.26 5.95 6.60
C GLU A 67 0.39 4.67 7.41
N CYS A 68 1.15 3.70 6.90
CA CYS A 68 1.37 2.45 7.62
C CYS A 68 2.17 2.66 8.90
N LEU A 69 3.18 3.51 8.88
CA LEU A 69 3.95 3.83 10.08
C LEU A 69 3.05 4.46 11.13
N GLY A 70 2.10 5.30 10.70
CA GLY A 70 1.10 5.85 11.61
C GLY A 70 0.21 4.77 12.22
N LEU A 71 -0.19 3.79 11.43
CA LEU A 71 -0.99 2.65 11.91
C LEU A 71 -0.27 1.88 13.00
N PHE A 72 1.01 1.59 12.80
CA PHE A 72 1.80 0.88 13.80
C PHE A 72 1.88 1.67 15.11
N LYS A 73 2.12 2.97 14.99
CA LYS A 73 2.25 3.85 16.14
C LYS A 73 0.95 3.95 16.93
N GLU A 74 -0.18 4.05 16.23
CA GLU A 74 -1.50 4.17 16.84
C GLU A 74 -2.10 2.82 17.20
N LYS A 75 -1.44 1.73 16.82
CA LYS A 75 -1.91 0.36 17.05
C LYS A 75 -3.29 0.10 16.46
N ARG A 76 -3.57 0.70 15.32
CA ARG A 76 -4.84 0.50 14.62
C ARG A 76 -4.77 -0.76 13.77
N PRO A 77 -5.82 -1.61 13.82
CA PRO A 77 -5.79 -2.87 13.05
C PRO A 77 -5.94 -2.67 11.55
N PHE A 78 -6.63 -1.62 11.13
CA PHE A 78 -6.84 -1.36 9.71
C PHE A 78 -7.19 0.10 9.46
N LYS A 79 -7.08 0.51 8.20
CA LYS A 79 -7.48 1.84 7.77
C LYS A 79 -7.69 1.82 6.26
N LYS A 80 -8.68 2.55 5.79
CA LYS A 80 -8.89 2.80 4.37
C LYS A 80 -8.34 4.18 4.03
N ILE A 81 -7.55 4.28 2.98
CA ILE A 81 -7.04 5.57 2.52
C ILE A 81 -7.40 5.77 1.06
N GLU A 82 -7.56 7.03 0.67
CA GLU A 82 -7.89 7.40 -0.70
C GLU A 82 -6.94 8.47 -1.19
N PHE A 83 -6.49 8.32 -2.44
CA PHE A 83 -5.69 9.33 -3.12
C PHE A 83 -6.47 9.76 -4.35
N LYS A 84 -6.69 11.06 -4.49
CA LYS A 84 -7.48 11.61 -5.57
C LYS A 84 -6.69 12.65 -6.33
N VAL A 85 -6.85 12.66 -7.63
CA VAL A 85 -6.35 13.76 -8.44
C VAL A 85 -7.37 14.88 -8.31
N ALA A 86 -7.03 15.87 -7.53
CA ALA A 86 -7.92 17.00 -7.33
C ALA A 86 -7.07 18.24 -7.29
N ASN A 87 -6.92 18.88 -8.43
CA ASN A 87 -6.25 20.16 -8.52
C ASN A 87 -4.81 20.11 -8.00
N GLU A 88 -4.43 21.14 -7.29
CA GLU A 88 -3.09 21.28 -6.74
C GLU A 88 -2.74 20.24 -5.69
N SER A 89 -3.75 19.65 -5.07
CA SER A 89 -3.54 18.64 -4.05
C SER A 89 -2.86 17.39 -4.58
N ALA A 90 -3.07 17.07 -5.85
CA ALA A 90 -2.50 15.89 -6.49
C ALA A 90 -0.97 15.93 -6.47
N TRP A 91 -0.41 17.10 -6.59
CA TRP A 91 1.05 17.28 -6.57
C TRP A 91 1.63 16.93 -5.21
N LYS A 92 0.93 17.34 -4.17
CA LYS A 92 1.41 17.13 -2.80
C LYS A 92 1.36 15.68 -2.38
N VAL A 93 0.40 14.94 -2.89
CA VAL A 93 0.27 13.52 -2.56
C VAL A 93 0.96 12.60 -3.56
N GLY A 94 1.56 13.18 -4.59
CA GLY A 94 2.33 12.40 -5.55
C GLY A 94 1.52 11.59 -6.53
N LEU A 95 0.25 11.92 -6.75
CA LEU A 95 -0.60 11.18 -7.67
C LEU A 95 -0.47 11.74 -9.09
N ALA A 96 0.75 11.77 -9.58
CA ALA A 96 1.08 12.34 -10.89
C ALA A 96 0.54 11.52 -12.06
N CYS A 97 0.20 10.26 -11.82
CA CYS A 97 -0.31 9.37 -12.85
C CYS A 97 -1.79 9.59 -13.17
N GLY A 98 -2.48 10.45 -12.42
CA GLY A 98 -3.89 10.74 -12.64
C GLY A 98 -4.79 9.72 -11.99
N GLY A 99 -6.11 9.96 -12.04
CA GLY A 99 -7.11 9.07 -11.49
C GLY A 99 -7.23 9.12 -9.98
N GLU A 100 -7.97 8.17 -9.46
CA GLU A 100 -8.17 8.02 -8.02
C GLU A 100 -7.96 6.58 -7.63
N ILE A 101 -7.53 6.35 -6.39
CA ILE A 101 -7.27 5.01 -5.90
C ILE A 101 -7.64 4.93 -4.42
N ALA A 102 -8.31 3.86 -4.05
CA ALA A 102 -8.61 3.55 -2.65
C ALA A 102 -7.81 2.32 -2.24
N ILE A 103 -7.15 2.40 -1.11
CA ILE A 103 -6.26 1.35 -0.62
C ILE A 103 -6.69 0.97 0.80
N PHE A 104 -6.79 -0.33 1.04
CA PHE A 104 -7.11 -0.86 2.36
C PHE A 104 -5.81 -1.32 3.01
N LEU A 105 -5.54 -0.78 4.19
CA LEU A 105 -4.36 -1.13 4.98
C LEU A 105 -4.81 -2.02 6.13
N GLU A 106 -4.16 -3.15 6.31
CA GLU A 106 -4.48 -4.04 7.43
C GLU A 106 -3.21 -4.61 8.04
N GLN A 107 -3.15 -4.61 9.36
CA GLN A 107 -2.06 -5.26 10.07
C GLN A 107 -2.32 -6.76 10.07
N ILE A 108 -1.33 -7.54 9.64
CA ILE A 108 -1.48 -8.98 9.49
C ILE A 108 -0.70 -9.80 10.53
N ASN A 109 -0.25 -9.15 11.57
CA ASN A 109 0.47 -9.86 12.66
C ASN A 109 -0.30 -9.85 13.98
#